data_d97aef032bcc92d2abef1f6430081627
#
_entry.id   d97aef032bcc92d2abef1f6430081627
#
_cell.length_a   1.000
_cell.length_b   1.000
_cell.length_c   1.000
_cell.angle_alpha   90.00
_cell.angle_beta   90.00
_cell.angle_gamma   90.00
#
_symmetry.space_group_name_H-M   'P 1'
#
loop_
_entity.id
_entity.type
_entity.pdbx_description
1 polymer ?
#
loop_
_entity_poly.entity_id
_entity_poly.type
_entity_poly.pdbx_seq_one_letter_code
_entity_poly.pdbx_strand_id
1 'polypeptide(L)'
;MHSPTRLSSYQTSLKLLAAALCAAGLAGHAQALPVLDPGNDFLYSYSGPKDDDLDVLQADVVIDPQAQTITFSATMKGNIDTRSSKLYAFGVDRGRGAVGRDLVFQGPLGGEPKIGSGVLFDAVAVLTAGGQALFFDAFNPGFVPVPNVPITITGNQITATMPLALFASQGFKPKEYTYNMWPRSEASLANAVVPDFAPDNSNAPVGIAGKRAKFELVRSGKAAAANCLAEASAEVRIRSEGPVEVMDVSVRGLPPKTNFDVFVIQVPNAPFGMAWYQGDLETNHHGRGHQTFVGRFNEETFIVAPGSAPAPQVHHNAFPDAQLNPPTGPIHTFHLGIWFNSPADAVKAGCPGDVTPFNGEHNAGIQALSSRNFLDAQGPLLNVKP
;
A
#
# COMPACT_ATOMS: atom_id res chain seq x y z
N MET A 1 -50.79 -53.29 16.45
CA MET A 1 -51.12 -52.80 15.10
C MET A 1 -51.09 -51.30 15.11
N HIS A 2 -49.97 -50.66 14.86
CA HIS A 2 -49.92 -49.26 14.43
C HIS A 2 -48.58 -49.05 13.71
N SER A 3 -48.65 -48.69 12.47
CA SER A 3 -47.58 -48.40 11.55
C SER A 3 -46.98 -47.03 11.86
N PRO A 4 -45.65 -46.82 11.80
CA PRO A 4 -45.10 -45.46 11.82
C PRO A 4 -44.90 -44.96 10.40
N THR A 5 -45.43 -43.76 10.20
CA THR A 5 -45.35 -42.92 9.05
C THR A 5 -43.94 -42.41 8.75
N ARG A 6 -43.62 -42.35 7.49
CA ARG A 6 -42.41 -41.81 6.87
C ARG A 6 -42.24 -40.31 7.15
N LEU A 7 -41.07 -39.92 7.62
CA LEU A 7 -40.50 -38.56 7.53
C LEU A 7 -39.03 -38.71 7.08
N SER A 8 -38.83 -38.66 5.79
CA SER A 8 -37.47 -38.52 5.22
C SER A 8 -37.63 -38.00 3.79
N SER A 9 -37.32 -36.70 3.59
CA SER A 9 -36.88 -36.19 2.27
C SER A 9 -36.69 -34.67 2.20
N TYR A 10 -36.57 -33.94 3.32
CA TYR A 10 -36.37 -32.49 3.26
C TYR A 10 -35.03 -31.99 3.80
N GLN A 11 -34.10 -32.84 4.18
CA GLN A 11 -32.79 -32.39 4.71
C GLN A 11 -31.62 -32.50 3.75
N THR A 12 -31.81 -33.00 2.53
CA THR A 12 -30.70 -33.19 1.58
C THR A 12 -30.57 -32.04 0.57
N SER A 13 -31.56 -31.14 0.49
CA SER A 13 -31.53 -30.03 -0.49
C SER A 13 -30.97 -28.70 0.06
N LEU A 14 -30.74 -28.59 1.37
CA LEU A 14 -30.19 -27.34 1.96
C LEU A 14 -28.66 -27.32 2.12
N LYS A 15 -27.99 -28.44 1.91
CA LYS A 15 -26.53 -28.53 2.02
C LYS A 15 -25.78 -28.30 0.72
N LEU A 16 -26.46 -28.22 -0.41
CA LEU A 16 -25.85 -27.97 -1.73
C LEU A 16 -25.93 -26.51 -2.19
N LEU A 17 -26.69 -25.66 -1.48
CA LEU A 17 -26.77 -24.23 -1.81
C LEU A 17 -25.75 -23.37 -1.03
N ALA A 18 -25.12 -23.90 0.02
CA ALA A 18 -24.13 -23.16 0.81
C ALA A 18 -22.68 -23.32 0.29
N ALA A 19 -22.43 -24.22 -0.66
CA ALA A 19 -21.09 -24.46 -1.21
C ALA A 19 -20.82 -23.74 -2.53
N ALA A 20 -21.80 -23.07 -3.13
CA ALA A 20 -21.66 -22.38 -4.41
C ALA A 20 -21.44 -20.86 -4.29
N LEU A 21 -21.45 -20.28 -3.08
CA LEU A 21 -21.23 -18.83 -2.86
C LEU A 21 -19.82 -18.47 -2.36
N CYS A 22 -18.92 -19.43 -2.19
CA CYS A 22 -17.54 -19.15 -1.74
C CYS A 22 -16.48 -19.24 -2.84
N ALA A 23 -16.85 -19.29 -4.11
CA ALA A 23 -15.91 -19.36 -5.23
C ALA A 23 -15.98 -18.16 -6.20
N ALA A 24 -16.61 -17.04 -5.81
CA ALA A 24 -16.30 -15.76 -6.41
C ALA A 24 -15.01 -15.28 -5.75
N GLY A 25 -13.87 -15.72 -6.32
CA GLY A 25 -12.57 -15.25 -5.92
C GLY A 25 -12.53 -13.72 -5.99
N LEU A 26 -12.50 -13.08 -4.85
CA LEU A 26 -11.98 -11.74 -4.71
C LEU A 26 -10.52 -11.82 -5.18
N ALA A 27 -10.29 -11.55 -6.45
CA ALA A 27 -9.01 -11.10 -6.93
C ALA A 27 -8.78 -9.76 -6.24
N GLY A 28 -8.24 -9.82 -5.01
CA GLY A 28 -7.81 -8.62 -4.29
C GLY A 28 -6.76 -7.93 -5.13
N HIS A 29 -7.16 -6.86 -5.78
CA HIS A 29 -6.24 -5.95 -6.43
C HIS A 29 -5.46 -5.27 -5.30
N ALA A 30 -4.14 -5.36 -5.36
CA ALA A 30 -3.28 -4.58 -4.50
C ALA A 30 -3.52 -3.11 -4.82
N GLN A 31 -4.18 -2.40 -3.94
CA GLN A 31 -4.43 -0.97 -4.06
C GLN A 31 -3.32 -0.20 -3.33
N ALA A 32 -2.88 0.92 -3.93
CA ALA A 32 -2.18 1.96 -3.18
C ALA A 32 -3.09 2.47 -2.07
N LEU A 33 -2.51 3.21 -1.11
CA LEU A 33 -3.33 3.92 -0.14
C LEU A 33 -4.25 4.90 -0.86
N PRO A 34 -5.56 4.73 -0.77
CA PRO A 34 -6.47 5.74 -1.28
C PRO A 34 -6.22 7.06 -0.53
N VAL A 35 -6.28 8.16 -1.25
CA VAL A 35 -6.37 9.47 -0.63
C VAL A 35 -7.71 9.55 0.10
N LEU A 36 -7.67 9.86 1.38
CA LEU A 36 -8.85 10.20 2.15
C LEU A 36 -9.01 11.72 2.13
N ASP A 37 -10.21 12.17 1.91
CA ASP A 37 -10.57 13.57 1.81
C ASP A 37 -11.69 13.92 2.80
N PRO A 38 -11.65 15.08 3.47
CA PRO A 38 -12.72 15.47 4.37
C PRO A 38 -14.00 15.78 3.58
N GLY A 39 -15.15 15.38 4.11
CA GLY A 39 -16.41 15.76 3.47
C GLY A 39 -16.89 17.16 3.87
N ASN A 40 -17.64 17.83 2.98
CA ASN A 40 -18.21 19.18 3.11
C ASN A 40 -17.19 20.32 2.99
N ASP A 41 -16.10 20.13 2.31
CA ASP A 41 -15.01 21.10 2.12
C ASP A 41 -14.92 21.65 0.72
N PHE A 42 -16.04 21.82 0.07
CA PHE A 42 -16.16 22.44 -1.24
C PHE A 42 -15.32 23.69 -1.39
N LEU A 43 -14.66 23.83 -2.51
CA LEU A 43 -13.83 24.99 -2.82
C LEU A 43 -14.60 26.30 -2.61
N TYR A 44 -13.95 27.29 -2.01
CA TYR A 44 -14.54 28.62 -1.79
C TYR A 44 -14.96 29.29 -3.10
N SER A 45 -14.26 29.01 -4.20
CA SER A 45 -14.56 29.53 -5.53
C SER A 45 -15.76 28.87 -6.19
N TYR A 46 -16.24 27.75 -5.67
CA TYR A 46 -17.38 27.01 -6.23
C TYR A 46 -18.70 27.59 -5.72
N SER A 47 -19.57 27.98 -6.66
CA SER A 47 -20.89 28.54 -6.36
C SER A 47 -22.06 27.69 -6.87
N GLY A 48 -21.75 26.52 -7.43
CA GLY A 48 -22.77 25.58 -7.94
C GLY A 48 -23.49 24.77 -6.85
N PRO A 49 -24.34 23.81 -7.25
CA PRO A 49 -25.03 22.91 -6.31
C PRO A 49 -24.02 22.10 -5.50
N LYS A 50 -24.19 22.07 -4.17
CA LYS A 50 -23.35 21.28 -3.27
C LYS A 50 -23.94 19.88 -3.09
N ASP A 51 -24.01 19.15 -4.21
CA ASP A 51 -24.51 17.79 -4.22
C ASP A 51 -23.50 16.84 -3.61
N ASP A 52 -23.94 15.89 -2.80
CA ASP A 52 -23.07 14.94 -2.11
C ASP A 52 -22.26 14.01 -3.07
N ASP A 53 -22.67 13.86 -4.33
CA ASP A 53 -21.91 13.16 -5.36
C ASP A 53 -20.84 14.02 -6.06
N LEU A 54 -20.65 15.25 -5.59
CA LEU A 54 -19.55 16.16 -5.96
C LEU A 54 -18.55 16.39 -4.82
N ASP A 55 -18.78 15.79 -3.67
CA ASP A 55 -17.97 15.84 -2.45
C ASP A 55 -17.16 14.55 -2.38
N VAL A 56 -15.85 14.62 -2.58
CA VAL A 56 -14.96 13.47 -2.63
C VAL A 56 -14.62 13.02 -1.21
N LEU A 57 -14.77 11.75 -0.90
CA LEU A 57 -14.31 11.17 0.36
C LEU A 57 -13.05 10.33 0.19
N GLN A 58 -12.84 9.82 -1.03
CA GLN A 58 -11.70 8.95 -1.29
C GLN A 58 -11.40 8.92 -2.78
N ALA A 59 -10.12 8.95 -3.14
CA ALA A 59 -9.64 8.72 -4.50
C ALA A 59 -8.46 7.75 -4.51
N ASP A 60 -8.34 6.95 -5.58
CA ASP A 60 -7.24 6.02 -5.77
C ASP A 60 -6.90 5.84 -7.24
N VAL A 61 -5.59 5.73 -7.54
CA VAL A 61 -5.09 5.41 -8.88
C VAL A 61 -4.02 4.34 -8.79
N VAL A 62 -4.24 3.22 -9.48
CA VAL A 62 -3.36 2.05 -9.43
C VAL A 62 -2.91 1.64 -10.82
N ILE A 63 -1.60 1.51 -11.02
CA ILE A 63 -1.00 0.92 -12.23
C ILE A 63 -0.75 -0.56 -12.01
N ASP A 64 -1.23 -1.40 -12.92
CA ASP A 64 -0.83 -2.79 -13.04
C ASP A 64 0.19 -2.95 -14.19
N PRO A 65 1.49 -3.11 -13.87
CA PRO A 65 2.51 -3.24 -14.88
C PRO A 65 2.49 -4.61 -15.60
N GLN A 66 1.82 -5.62 -15.05
CA GLN A 66 1.67 -6.92 -15.69
C GLN A 66 0.50 -6.91 -16.68
N ALA A 67 -0.63 -6.37 -16.26
CA ALA A 67 -1.79 -6.20 -17.12
C ALA A 67 -1.64 -5.00 -18.09
N GLN A 68 -0.63 -4.15 -17.93
CA GLN A 68 -0.43 -2.91 -18.68
C GLN A 68 -1.65 -1.98 -18.62
N THR A 69 -2.21 -1.83 -17.41
CA THR A 69 -3.40 -1.02 -17.15
C THR A 69 -3.16 -0.02 -16.04
N ILE A 70 -4.02 0.99 -16.00
CA ILE A 70 -4.16 1.96 -14.91
C ILE A 70 -5.63 2.03 -14.52
N THR A 71 -5.91 1.85 -13.23
CA THR A 71 -7.27 1.87 -12.67
C THR A 71 -7.47 3.13 -11.86
N PHE A 72 -8.57 3.80 -12.09
CA PHE A 72 -9.02 5.00 -11.39
C PHE A 72 -10.27 4.66 -10.58
N SER A 73 -10.32 5.06 -9.33
CA SER A 73 -11.51 4.90 -8.49
C SER A 73 -11.71 6.09 -7.56
N ALA A 74 -12.95 6.45 -7.31
CA ALA A 74 -13.34 7.44 -6.32
C ALA A 74 -14.59 7.02 -5.57
N THR A 75 -14.66 7.42 -4.31
CA THR A 75 -15.85 7.32 -3.46
C THR A 75 -16.31 8.73 -3.12
N MET A 76 -17.52 9.04 -3.51
CA MET A 76 -18.17 10.32 -3.23
C MET A 76 -18.94 10.20 -1.92
N LYS A 77 -19.31 11.32 -1.33
CA LYS A 77 -20.13 11.35 -0.11
C LYS A 77 -21.55 10.82 -0.36
N GLY A 78 -22.14 11.10 -1.51
CA GLY A 78 -23.47 10.62 -1.90
C GLY A 78 -23.48 9.75 -3.16
N ASN A 79 -24.60 9.09 -3.39
CA ASN A 79 -24.78 8.25 -4.56
C ASN A 79 -24.69 9.07 -5.86
N ILE A 80 -23.95 8.55 -6.83
CA ILE A 80 -23.75 9.19 -8.12
C ILE A 80 -25.04 9.12 -8.97
N ASP A 81 -25.55 10.29 -9.40
CA ASP A 81 -26.65 10.34 -10.34
C ASP A 81 -26.17 10.08 -11.77
N THR A 82 -26.35 8.85 -12.23
CA THR A 82 -25.91 8.38 -13.55
C THR A 82 -26.63 9.05 -14.74
N ARG A 83 -27.64 9.87 -14.49
CA ARG A 83 -28.35 10.64 -15.50
C ARG A 83 -27.86 12.09 -15.60
N SER A 84 -26.98 12.49 -14.70
CA SER A 84 -26.41 13.83 -14.68
C SER A 84 -25.32 14.02 -15.74
N SER A 85 -24.95 15.26 -16.02
CA SER A 85 -23.79 15.60 -16.85
C SER A 85 -22.49 15.75 -16.06
N LYS A 86 -22.46 15.27 -14.82
CA LYS A 86 -21.30 15.36 -13.93
C LYS A 86 -20.12 14.53 -14.45
N LEU A 87 -18.91 15.02 -14.18
CA LEU A 87 -17.67 14.40 -14.57
C LEU A 87 -16.78 14.15 -13.35
N TYR A 88 -15.99 13.10 -13.41
CA TYR A 88 -15.01 12.71 -12.39
C TYR A 88 -13.64 12.63 -13.08
N ALA A 89 -12.83 13.66 -12.88
CA ALA A 89 -11.54 13.83 -13.54
C ALA A 89 -10.39 13.37 -12.64
N PHE A 90 -9.47 12.58 -13.19
CA PHE A 90 -8.24 12.13 -12.54
C PHE A 90 -7.06 12.67 -13.33
N GLY A 91 -6.41 13.70 -12.81
CA GLY A 91 -5.18 14.24 -13.36
C GLY A 91 -3.99 13.39 -12.95
N VAL A 92 -3.14 13.03 -13.90
CA VAL A 92 -1.90 12.27 -13.67
C VAL A 92 -0.71 13.11 -14.11
N ASP A 93 0.25 13.28 -13.21
CA ASP A 93 1.56 13.85 -13.53
C ASP A 93 2.53 12.74 -13.92
N ARG A 94 2.93 12.72 -15.19
CA ARG A 94 3.87 11.77 -15.79
C ARG A 94 5.29 12.35 -15.91
N GLY A 95 5.55 13.53 -15.31
CA GLY A 95 6.85 14.23 -15.27
C GLY A 95 6.83 15.67 -15.75
N ARG A 96 5.69 16.18 -16.25
CA ARG A 96 5.52 17.56 -16.70
C ARG A 96 4.20 18.17 -16.24
N GLY A 97 3.76 17.83 -15.05
CA GLY A 97 2.43 18.16 -14.54
C GLY A 97 2.09 19.64 -14.46
N ALA A 98 3.07 20.55 -14.38
CA ALA A 98 2.82 21.98 -14.44
C ALA A 98 2.18 22.41 -15.77
N VAL A 99 2.47 21.72 -16.88
CA VAL A 99 1.94 22.06 -18.21
C VAL A 99 0.41 21.92 -18.26
N GLY A 100 -0.13 20.82 -17.76
CA GLY A 100 -1.58 20.60 -17.75
C GLY A 100 -2.30 21.53 -16.77
N ARG A 101 -1.73 21.69 -15.57
CA ARG A 101 -2.26 22.66 -14.59
C ARG A 101 -2.35 24.07 -15.19
N ASP A 102 -1.26 24.55 -15.77
CA ASP A 102 -1.22 25.89 -16.31
C ASP A 102 -2.17 26.06 -17.50
N LEU A 103 -2.33 25.03 -18.32
CA LEU A 103 -3.26 25.04 -19.45
C LEU A 103 -4.73 25.05 -18.99
N VAL A 104 -5.09 24.19 -18.03
CA VAL A 104 -6.49 23.95 -17.63
C VAL A 104 -6.90 24.88 -16.48
N PHE A 105 -6.12 24.98 -15.41
CA PHE A 105 -6.56 25.70 -14.21
C PHE A 105 -6.04 27.14 -14.12
N GLN A 106 -4.89 27.43 -14.72
CA GLN A 106 -4.27 28.75 -14.63
C GLN A 106 -4.27 29.49 -15.97
N GLY A 107 -4.66 28.80 -17.05
CA GLY A 107 -4.62 29.31 -18.42
C GLY A 107 -5.99 29.45 -19.07
N PRO A 108 -5.99 29.55 -20.41
CA PRO A 108 -7.17 29.95 -21.18
C PRO A 108 -8.30 28.91 -21.21
N LEU A 109 -8.01 27.63 -20.94
CA LEU A 109 -9.05 26.59 -21.01
C LEU A 109 -9.96 26.62 -19.78
N GLY A 110 -9.42 26.94 -18.60
CA GLY A 110 -10.17 26.92 -17.35
C GLY A 110 -10.84 28.26 -16.99
N GLY A 111 -10.24 29.36 -17.38
CA GLY A 111 -10.75 30.70 -17.02
C GLY A 111 -10.54 31.03 -15.54
N GLU A 112 -11.26 32.04 -15.05
CA GLU A 112 -11.30 32.44 -13.63
C GLU A 112 -12.47 31.71 -12.92
N PRO A 113 -12.35 31.43 -11.61
CA PRO A 113 -11.22 31.72 -10.71
C PRO A 113 -10.02 30.78 -10.95
N LYS A 114 -8.81 31.20 -10.53
CA LYS A 114 -7.61 30.35 -10.52
C LYS A 114 -7.70 29.37 -9.35
N ILE A 115 -7.57 28.08 -9.65
CA ILE A 115 -7.66 26.99 -8.70
C ILE A 115 -6.50 25.98 -8.88
N GLY A 116 -6.38 25.00 -7.98
CA GLY A 116 -5.47 23.88 -8.13
C GLY A 116 -3.98 24.27 -8.18
N SER A 117 -3.53 25.23 -7.37
CA SER A 117 -2.15 25.73 -7.40
C SER A 117 -1.09 24.66 -7.13
N GLY A 118 -1.41 23.66 -6.32
CA GLY A 118 -0.56 22.50 -5.99
C GLY A 118 -0.90 21.23 -6.76
N VAL A 119 -1.94 21.27 -7.60
CA VAL A 119 -2.40 20.11 -8.38
C VAL A 119 -1.63 20.06 -9.70
N LEU A 120 -0.88 18.98 -9.92
CA LEU A 120 -0.04 18.78 -11.10
C LEU A 120 -0.57 17.64 -11.96
N PHE A 121 -0.68 17.86 -13.26
CA PHE A 121 -1.06 16.82 -14.22
C PHE A 121 -0.67 17.22 -15.63
N ASP A 122 -0.34 16.25 -16.44
CA ASP A 122 -0.12 16.40 -17.88
C ASP A 122 -0.99 15.45 -18.71
N ALA A 123 -1.75 14.58 -18.05
CA ALA A 123 -2.82 13.78 -18.63
C ALA A 123 -4.02 13.73 -17.68
N VAL A 124 -5.24 13.56 -18.25
CA VAL A 124 -6.46 13.44 -17.45
C VAL A 124 -7.31 12.29 -17.97
N ALA A 125 -7.68 11.36 -17.10
CA ALA A 125 -8.78 10.44 -17.31
C ALA A 125 -10.06 11.12 -16.84
N VAL A 126 -11.08 11.16 -17.68
CA VAL A 126 -12.39 11.71 -17.33
C VAL A 126 -13.43 10.60 -17.40
N LEU A 127 -14.08 10.33 -16.30
CA LEU A 127 -15.17 9.38 -16.17
C LEU A 127 -16.47 10.17 -16.09
N THR A 128 -17.40 9.93 -17.02
CA THR A 128 -18.70 10.60 -16.97
C THR A 128 -19.69 9.82 -16.13
N ALA A 129 -20.60 10.50 -15.44
CA ALA A 129 -21.71 9.84 -14.76
C ALA A 129 -22.55 8.97 -15.72
N GLY A 130 -22.62 9.33 -17.00
CA GLY A 130 -23.29 8.57 -18.04
C GLY A 130 -22.55 7.34 -18.57
N GLY A 131 -21.39 6.98 -17.98
CA GLY A 131 -20.67 5.73 -18.29
C GLY A 131 -19.70 5.83 -19.47
N GLN A 132 -19.20 7.00 -19.82
CA GLN A 132 -18.19 7.20 -20.87
C GLN A 132 -16.84 7.54 -20.26
N ALA A 133 -15.76 6.97 -20.82
CA ALA A 133 -14.39 7.31 -20.48
C ALA A 133 -13.78 8.21 -21.57
N LEU A 134 -13.16 9.32 -21.16
CA LEU A 134 -12.43 10.23 -22.04
C LEU A 134 -11.00 10.35 -21.54
N PHE A 135 -10.09 10.63 -22.46
CA PHE A 135 -8.68 10.91 -22.18
C PHE A 135 -8.29 12.28 -22.71
N PHE A 136 -7.51 13.03 -21.93
CA PHE A 136 -6.92 14.31 -22.32
C PHE A 136 -5.41 14.24 -22.13
N ASP A 137 -4.66 14.76 -23.08
CA ASP A 137 -3.21 14.93 -23.01
C ASP A 137 -2.85 16.41 -23.19
N ALA A 138 -2.09 16.98 -22.26
CA ALA A 138 -1.74 18.41 -22.29
C ALA A 138 -0.83 18.78 -23.48
N PHE A 139 -0.13 17.80 -24.07
CA PHE A 139 0.75 18.01 -25.24
C PHE A 139 0.01 17.87 -26.57
N ASN A 140 -1.16 17.27 -26.54
CA ASN A 140 -2.08 17.20 -27.68
C ASN A 140 -3.50 17.53 -27.19
N PRO A 141 -3.78 18.81 -26.89
CA PRO A 141 -5.01 19.19 -26.20
C PRO A 141 -6.26 18.80 -26.98
N GLY A 142 -7.07 17.99 -26.37
CA GLY A 142 -8.36 17.51 -26.88
C GLY A 142 -8.84 16.31 -26.08
N PHE A 143 -10.16 16.21 -25.87
CA PHE A 143 -10.75 15.05 -25.22
C PHE A 143 -11.04 13.97 -26.26
N VAL A 144 -10.41 12.82 -26.09
CA VAL A 144 -10.57 11.66 -26.97
C VAL A 144 -11.37 10.59 -26.22
N PRO A 145 -12.50 10.12 -26.75
CA PRO A 145 -13.20 8.97 -26.20
C PRO A 145 -12.30 7.75 -26.16
N VAL A 146 -12.27 7.03 -25.03
CA VAL A 146 -11.55 5.77 -24.91
C VAL A 146 -12.55 4.63 -25.07
N PRO A 147 -12.60 3.97 -26.25
CA PRO A 147 -13.57 2.92 -26.51
C PRO A 147 -13.27 1.68 -25.64
N ASN A 148 -14.31 0.92 -25.36
CA ASN A 148 -14.24 -0.36 -24.64
C ASN A 148 -13.67 -0.27 -23.21
N VAL A 149 -13.74 0.91 -22.59
CA VAL A 149 -13.46 1.08 -21.16
C VAL A 149 -14.80 1.07 -20.42
N PRO A 150 -15.11 -0.02 -19.70
CA PRO A 150 -16.32 -0.04 -18.87
C PRO A 150 -16.10 0.87 -17.66
N ILE A 151 -17.05 1.77 -17.42
CA ILE A 151 -17.15 2.49 -16.15
C ILE A 151 -18.13 1.75 -15.27
N THR A 152 -17.70 1.39 -14.08
CA THR A 152 -18.54 0.79 -13.05
C THR A 152 -18.94 1.86 -12.05
N ILE A 153 -20.24 2.08 -11.88
CA ILE A 153 -20.80 2.95 -10.84
C ILE A 153 -21.65 2.09 -9.93
N THR A 154 -21.32 2.07 -8.63
CA THR A 154 -22.05 1.31 -7.61
C THR A 154 -22.30 2.21 -6.40
N GLY A 155 -23.53 2.69 -6.29
CA GLY A 155 -23.88 3.66 -5.26
C GLY A 155 -23.07 4.95 -5.40
N ASN A 156 -22.21 5.23 -4.44
CA ASN A 156 -21.35 6.41 -4.40
C ASN A 156 -19.94 6.17 -4.96
N GLN A 157 -19.65 5.02 -5.54
CA GLN A 157 -18.34 4.68 -6.10
C GLN A 157 -18.35 4.70 -7.62
N ILE A 158 -17.27 5.21 -8.21
CA ILE A 158 -16.99 5.16 -9.65
C ILE A 158 -15.61 4.57 -9.89
N THR A 159 -15.52 3.65 -10.85
CA THR A 159 -14.25 2.98 -11.19
C THR A 159 -14.15 2.74 -12.69
N ALA A 160 -12.94 2.90 -13.24
CA ALA A 160 -12.62 2.52 -14.61
C ALA A 160 -11.17 2.07 -14.73
N THR A 161 -10.90 1.10 -15.62
CA THR A 161 -9.55 0.62 -15.94
C THR A 161 -9.23 0.95 -17.39
N MET A 162 -8.15 1.70 -17.61
CA MET A 162 -7.69 2.13 -18.93
C MET A 162 -6.36 1.49 -19.32
N PRO A 163 -6.02 1.41 -20.63
CA PRO A 163 -4.69 1.01 -21.07
C PRO A 163 -3.60 1.97 -20.53
N LEU A 164 -2.54 1.44 -19.92
CA LEU A 164 -1.41 2.23 -19.42
C LEU A 164 -0.68 2.97 -20.55
N ALA A 165 -0.76 2.46 -21.78
CA ALA A 165 -0.15 3.09 -22.95
C ALA A 165 -0.66 4.51 -23.23
N LEU A 166 -1.89 4.86 -22.81
CA LEU A 166 -2.40 6.23 -22.89
C LEU A 166 -1.62 7.20 -21.99
N PHE A 167 -1.06 6.68 -20.90
CA PHE A 167 -0.32 7.44 -19.91
C PHE A 167 1.19 7.25 -20.08
N ALA A 168 1.69 7.28 -21.31
CA ALA A 168 3.12 7.16 -21.59
C ALA A 168 3.93 8.24 -20.87
N SER A 169 5.13 7.88 -20.39
CA SER A 169 6.01 8.76 -19.61
C SER A 169 6.30 10.09 -20.30
N GLN A 170 6.33 11.14 -19.50
CA GLN A 170 6.78 12.49 -19.88
C GLN A 170 8.04 12.92 -19.09
N GLY A 171 8.73 11.95 -18.49
CA GLY A 171 9.94 12.16 -17.70
C GLY A 171 10.02 11.28 -16.46
N PHE A 172 8.89 10.95 -15.85
CA PHE A 172 8.80 10.04 -14.71
C PHE A 172 8.63 8.58 -15.16
N LYS A 173 9.10 7.64 -14.36
CA LYS A 173 8.72 6.23 -14.48
C LYS A 173 7.31 6.03 -13.91
N PRO A 174 6.53 5.03 -14.33
CA PRO A 174 5.18 4.81 -13.81
C PRO A 174 5.08 4.77 -12.28
N LYS A 175 6.09 4.27 -11.58
CA LYS A 175 6.16 4.26 -10.11
C LYS A 175 6.37 5.64 -9.46
N GLU A 176 6.70 6.64 -10.26
CA GLU A 176 6.97 8.02 -9.84
C GLU A 176 5.79 8.93 -10.20
N TYR A 177 4.77 8.39 -10.88
CA TYR A 177 3.58 9.16 -11.21
C TYR A 177 2.85 9.57 -9.94
N THR A 178 2.25 10.75 -10.03
CA THR A 178 1.35 11.27 -9.00
C THR A 178 0.02 11.65 -9.62
N TYR A 179 -1.02 11.75 -8.79
CA TYR A 179 -2.35 12.07 -9.27
C TYR A 179 -3.09 13.01 -8.32
N ASN A 180 -4.13 13.61 -8.85
CA ASN A 180 -5.17 14.29 -8.10
C ASN A 180 -6.52 14.00 -8.76
N MET A 181 -7.59 13.97 -7.98
CA MET A 181 -8.94 13.76 -8.45
C MET A 181 -9.79 15.00 -8.18
N TRP A 182 -10.62 15.40 -9.15
CA TRP A 182 -11.61 16.45 -8.96
C TRP A 182 -12.89 16.14 -9.73
N PRO A 183 -14.06 16.31 -9.13
CA PRO A 183 -15.33 16.27 -9.84
C PRO A 183 -15.58 17.59 -10.60
N ARG A 184 -16.53 17.56 -11.51
CA ARG A 184 -17.09 18.74 -12.17
C ARG A 184 -18.61 18.63 -12.17
N SER A 185 -19.30 19.72 -11.81
CA SER A 185 -20.76 19.72 -11.72
C SER A 185 -21.45 19.61 -13.07
N GLU A 186 -20.73 19.86 -14.16
CA GLU A 186 -21.20 19.76 -15.53
C GLU A 186 -20.05 19.49 -16.50
N ALA A 187 -20.38 19.12 -17.75
CA ALA A 187 -19.42 18.88 -18.83
C ALA A 187 -18.86 20.22 -19.39
N SER A 188 -18.08 20.91 -18.57
CA SER A 188 -17.45 22.20 -18.89
C SER A 188 -15.98 22.20 -18.44
N LEU A 189 -15.13 22.96 -19.12
CA LEU A 189 -13.73 23.21 -18.72
C LEU A 189 -13.59 24.38 -17.75
N ALA A 190 -14.65 25.16 -17.53
CA ALA A 190 -14.60 26.31 -16.62
C ALA A 190 -14.17 25.89 -15.20
N ASN A 191 -13.31 26.67 -14.55
CA ASN A 191 -12.87 26.41 -13.20
C ASN A 191 -14.01 26.57 -12.17
N ALA A 192 -14.99 27.43 -12.47
CA ALA A 192 -16.15 27.66 -11.61
C ALA A 192 -17.03 26.41 -11.38
N VAL A 193 -16.90 25.36 -12.22
CA VAL A 193 -17.66 24.13 -12.08
C VAL A 193 -16.90 23.02 -11.33
N VAL A 194 -15.71 23.30 -10.83
CA VAL A 194 -14.91 22.39 -9.99
C VAL A 194 -15.24 22.62 -8.52
N PRO A 195 -15.94 21.70 -7.88
CA PRO A 195 -16.36 21.87 -6.48
C PRO A 195 -15.29 21.46 -5.46
N ASP A 196 -14.38 20.54 -5.81
CA ASP A 196 -13.54 19.86 -4.84
C ASP A 196 -12.26 19.29 -5.48
N PHE A 197 -11.24 18.96 -4.65
CA PHE A 197 -10.01 18.26 -5.02
C PHE A 197 -9.64 17.22 -3.98
N ALA A 198 -9.19 16.05 -4.41
CA ALA A 198 -8.64 15.03 -3.54
C ALA A 198 -7.24 14.54 -4.04
N PRO A 199 -6.17 14.90 -3.28
CA PRO A 199 -6.12 15.80 -2.11
C PRO A 199 -6.24 17.27 -2.50
N ASP A 200 -6.65 18.14 -1.57
CA ASP A 200 -6.98 19.57 -1.75
C ASP A 200 -5.98 20.41 -2.56
N ASN A 201 -4.71 20.37 -2.21
CA ASN A 201 -3.68 21.28 -2.72
C ASN A 201 -2.39 20.58 -3.15
N SER A 202 -2.42 19.29 -3.43
CA SER A 202 -1.25 18.49 -3.78
C SER A 202 -1.63 17.29 -4.64
N ASN A 203 -0.63 16.52 -5.04
CA ASN A 203 -0.85 15.21 -5.64
C ASN A 203 -0.53 14.10 -4.65
N ALA A 204 -1.19 12.97 -4.82
CA ALA A 204 -0.87 11.71 -4.18
C ALA A 204 -0.04 10.81 -5.12
N PRO A 205 0.79 9.90 -4.60
CA PRO A 205 1.50 8.92 -5.43
C PRO A 205 0.53 7.89 -6.02
N VAL A 206 0.79 7.50 -7.27
CA VAL A 206 0.06 6.39 -7.92
C VAL A 206 0.50 5.06 -7.33
N GLY A 207 -0.44 4.19 -7.03
CA GLY A 207 -0.18 2.83 -6.60
C GLY A 207 0.32 1.92 -7.72
N ILE A 208 1.05 0.86 -7.35
CA ILE A 208 1.51 -0.17 -8.30
C ILE A 208 0.91 -1.51 -7.89
N ALA A 209 -0.01 -2.04 -8.66
CA ALA A 209 -0.61 -3.33 -8.42
C ALA A 209 0.42 -4.47 -8.51
N GLY A 210 0.22 -5.49 -7.70
CA GLY A 210 0.95 -6.75 -7.85
C GLY A 210 2.36 -6.76 -7.32
N LYS A 211 2.81 -5.80 -6.53
CA LYS A 211 4.07 -5.96 -5.78
C LYS A 211 3.89 -6.99 -4.67
N ARG A 212 3.98 -8.24 -5.07
CA ARG A 212 4.23 -9.33 -4.14
C ARG A 212 5.73 -9.49 -4.01
N ALA A 213 6.26 -9.22 -2.84
CA ALA A 213 7.62 -9.62 -2.53
C ALA A 213 7.60 -11.08 -2.04
N LYS A 214 8.49 -11.89 -2.58
CA LYS A 214 8.77 -13.23 -2.07
C LYS A 214 10.28 -13.38 -1.94
N PHE A 215 10.74 -13.75 -0.76
CA PHE A 215 12.17 -13.96 -0.50
C PHE A 215 12.37 -14.97 0.64
N GLU A 216 13.61 -15.42 0.81
CA GLU A 216 13.99 -16.34 1.87
C GLU A 216 14.89 -15.65 2.90
N LEU A 217 14.72 -16.02 4.16
CA LEU A 217 15.68 -15.76 5.23
C LEU A 217 16.57 -16.98 5.40
N VAL A 218 17.85 -16.72 5.60
CA VAL A 218 18.87 -17.71 5.88
C VAL A 218 19.34 -17.63 7.33
N ARG A 219 20.08 -18.61 7.82
CA ARG A 219 20.71 -18.55 9.14
C ARG A 219 21.46 -17.23 9.33
N SER A 220 21.31 -16.62 10.49
CA SER A 220 22.09 -15.43 10.85
C SER A 220 23.58 -15.71 10.81
N GLY A 221 24.40 -14.66 10.74
CA GLY A 221 25.84 -14.79 10.78
C GLY A 221 26.33 -15.50 12.05
N LYS A 222 25.70 -15.21 13.21
CA LYS A 222 26.06 -15.80 14.50
C LYS A 222 25.65 -17.27 14.60
N ALA A 223 24.44 -17.63 14.16
CA ALA A 223 24.00 -19.03 14.12
C ALA A 223 24.85 -19.87 13.15
N ALA A 224 25.24 -19.30 12.02
CA ALA A 224 26.12 -19.96 11.06
C ALA A 224 27.53 -20.19 11.63
N ALA A 225 28.13 -19.18 12.28
CA ALA A 225 29.45 -19.26 12.92
C ALA A 225 29.46 -20.27 14.07
N ALA A 226 28.39 -20.38 14.83
CA ALA A 226 28.21 -21.34 15.90
C ALA A 226 27.85 -22.75 15.40
N ASN A 227 27.67 -22.93 14.10
CA ASN A 227 27.24 -24.19 13.47
C ASN A 227 25.91 -24.75 14.05
N CYS A 228 25.02 -23.90 14.52
CA CYS A 228 23.68 -24.28 14.98
C CYS A 228 22.62 -23.97 13.91
N LEU A 229 21.41 -24.54 14.05
CA LEU A 229 20.27 -24.36 13.15
C LEU A 229 20.56 -24.69 11.67
N ALA A 230 21.29 -25.78 11.40
CA ALA A 230 21.78 -26.11 10.06
C ALA A 230 20.68 -26.11 8.98
N GLU A 231 19.49 -26.57 9.33
CA GLU A 231 18.35 -26.74 8.42
C GLU A 231 17.35 -25.56 8.46
N ALA A 232 17.65 -24.52 9.26
CA ALA A 232 16.71 -23.43 9.48
C ALA A 232 16.65 -22.49 8.30
N SER A 233 15.44 -22.16 7.88
CA SER A 233 15.13 -21.16 6.88
C SER A 233 13.73 -20.61 7.07
N ALA A 234 13.44 -19.47 6.45
CA ALA A 234 12.08 -18.96 6.35
C ALA A 234 11.78 -18.51 4.92
N GLU A 235 10.54 -18.72 4.49
CA GLU A 235 9.96 -18.08 3.32
C GLU A 235 9.11 -16.91 3.79
N VAL A 236 9.33 -15.74 3.21
CA VAL A 236 8.55 -14.53 3.47
C VAL A 236 7.82 -14.14 2.21
N ARG A 237 6.52 -13.90 2.33
CA ARG A 237 5.67 -13.37 1.28
C ARG A 237 4.98 -12.12 1.77
N ILE A 238 5.09 -11.04 0.99
CA ILE A 238 4.42 -9.79 1.31
C ILE A 238 3.53 -9.41 0.15
N ARG A 239 2.32 -8.99 0.47
CA ARG A 239 1.34 -8.46 -0.47
C ARG A 239 0.74 -7.19 0.09
N SER A 240 0.44 -6.23 -0.78
CA SER A 240 -0.32 -5.04 -0.40
C SER A 240 -1.81 -5.38 -0.34
N GLU A 241 -2.49 -4.92 0.69
CA GLU A 241 -3.95 -5.03 0.87
C GLU A 241 -4.51 -3.66 1.28
N GLY A 242 -4.78 -2.81 0.29
CA GLY A 242 -5.24 -1.44 0.53
C GLY A 242 -4.19 -0.62 1.30
N PRO A 243 -4.56 -0.02 2.44
CA PRO A 243 -3.67 0.85 3.20
C PRO A 243 -2.56 0.12 3.97
N VAL A 244 -2.52 -1.20 3.92
CA VAL A 244 -1.59 -2.02 4.67
C VAL A 244 -0.91 -3.05 3.79
N GLU A 245 0.16 -3.60 4.30
CA GLU A 245 0.84 -4.77 3.76
C GLU A 245 0.58 -5.96 4.67
N VAL A 246 0.41 -7.12 4.07
CA VAL A 246 0.27 -8.40 4.78
C VAL A 246 1.52 -9.22 4.51
N MET A 247 2.27 -9.53 5.56
CA MET A 247 3.49 -10.33 5.52
C MET A 247 3.23 -11.70 6.15
N ASP A 248 3.33 -12.74 5.32
CA ASP A 248 3.26 -14.13 5.73
C ASP A 248 4.69 -14.66 5.90
N VAL A 249 5.06 -15.07 7.11
CA VAL A 249 6.35 -15.66 7.45
C VAL A 249 6.16 -17.13 7.77
N SER A 250 6.80 -18.00 6.99
CA SER A 250 6.78 -19.45 7.19
C SER A 250 8.19 -19.96 7.49
N VAL A 251 8.41 -20.50 8.68
CA VAL A 251 9.70 -21.03 9.13
C VAL A 251 9.73 -22.55 9.13
N ARG A 252 10.94 -23.10 8.96
CA ARG A 252 11.22 -24.54 9.06
C ARG A 252 12.62 -24.79 9.61
N GLY A 253 12.84 -25.98 10.16
CA GLY A 253 14.14 -26.38 10.67
C GLY A 253 14.59 -25.61 11.92
N LEU A 254 13.68 -24.91 12.58
CA LEU A 254 13.90 -24.28 13.87
C LEU A 254 13.61 -25.27 15.01
N PRO A 255 14.05 -24.99 16.26
CA PRO A 255 13.71 -25.81 17.42
C PRO A 255 12.19 -25.95 17.58
N PRO A 256 11.70 -27.13 17.96
CA PRO A 256 10.27 -27.34 18.18
C PRO A 256 9.77 -26.62 19.44
N LYS A 257 8.48 -26.18 19.39
CA LYS A 257 7.77 -25.52 20.50
C LYS A 257 8.57 -24.37 21.11
N THR A 258 9.09 -23.51 20.25
CA THR A 258 9.97 -22.38 20.62
C THR A 258 9.38 -21.10 20.07
N ASN A 259 9.42 -20.05 20.88
CA ASN A 259 9.00 -18.70 20.51
C ASN A 259 10.15 -17.88 19.91
N PHE A 260 9.83 -17.09 18.95
CA PHE A 260 10.75 -16.21 18.22
C PHE A 260 10.13 -14.83 18.05
N ASP A 261 10.98 -13.81 18.05
CA ASP A 261 10.64 -12.41 17.81
C ASP A 261 10.98 -12.04 16.37
N VAL A 262 10.05 -11.43 15.64
CA VAL A 262 10.23 -11.00 14.25
C VAL A 262 10.38 -9.50 14.20
N PHE A 263 11.44 -9.04 13.49
CA PHE A 263 11.75 -7.61 13.34
C PHE A 263 11.98 -7.24 11.87
N VAL A 264 11.54 -6.03 11.49
CA VAL A 264 12.16 -5.30 10.38
C VAL A 264 13.35 -4.51 10.93
N ILE A 265 14.46 -4.49 10.18
CA ILE A 265 15.75 -3.96 10.65
C ILE A 265 16.45 -3.19 9.53
N GLN A 266 17.31 -2.25 9.90
CA GLN A 266 18.06 -1.43 8.97
C GLN A 266 19.07 -2.24 8.17
N VAL A 267 19.89 -3.03 8.87
CA VAL A 267 20.90 -3.93 8.27
C VAL A 267 20.78 -5.33 8.86
N PRO A 268 21.10 -6.38 8.08
CA PRO A 268 20.80 -7.76 8.46
C PRO A 268 21.76 -8.36 9.49
N ASN A 269 22.91 -7.72 9.73
CA ASN A 269 23.94 -8.17 10.67
C ASN A 269 24.16 -7.14 11.77
N ALA A 270 24.69 -7.57 12.92
CA ALA A 270 25.02 -6.68 14.01
C ALA A 270 26.17 -5.70 13.65
N PRO A 271 26.08 -4.41 14.04
CA PRO A 271 24.96 -3.79 14.74
C PRO A 271 23.79 -3.52 13.78
N PHE A 272 22.59 -3.96 14.16
CA PHE A 272 21.41 -4.02 13.27
C PHE A 272 20.85 -2.65 12.88
N GLY A 273 21.27 -1.58 13.53
CA GLY A 273 20.74 -0.24 13.36
C GLY A 273 19.32 -0.12 13.91
N MET A 274 18.47 0.59 13.18
CA MET A 274 17.06 0.75 13.52
C MET A 274 16.33 -0.59 13.39
N ALA A 275 15.48 -0.88 14.35
CA ALA A 275 14.70 -2.11 14.39
C ALA A 275 13.26 -1.84 14.85
N TRP A 276 12.32 -2.51 14.21
CA TRP A 276 10.92 -2.47 14.59
C TRP A 276 10.38 -3.88 14.80
N TYR A 277 9.84 -4.12 15.99
CA TYR A 277 9.22 -5.39 16.34
C TYR A 277 7.88 -5.57 15.62
N GLN A 278 7.71 -6.72 14.95
CA GLN A 278 6.49 -7.05 14.24
C GLN A 278 5.56 -7.94 15.07
N GLY A 279 6.11 -8.78 15.90
CA GLY A 279 5.38 -9.72 16.73
C GLY A 279 6.09 -11.05 16.86
N ASP A 280 5.41 -11.99 17.53
CA ASP A 280 5.90 -13.32 17.83
C ASP A 280 5.60 -14.32 16.73
N LEU A 281 6.45 -15.33 16.63
CA LEU A 281 6.25 -16.51 15.81
C LEU A 281 6.58 -17.75 16.64
N GLU A 282 5.65 -18.68 16.74
CA GLU A 282 5.83 -19.93 17.47
C GLU A 282 6.01 -21.12 16.51
N THR A 283 6.95 -22.03 16.85
CA THR A 283 7.13 -23.28 16.14
C THR A 283 6.35 -24.42 16.78
N ASN A 284 5.79 -25.27 15.93
CA ASN A 284 5.14 -26.50 16.32
C ASN A 284 6.14 -27.62 16.73
N HIS A 285 5.63 -28.81 17.04
CA HIS A 285 6.45 -29.97 17.42
C HIS A 285 7.38 -30.50 16.31
N HIS A 286 7.25 -30.00 15.08
CA HIS A 286 8.13 -30.33 13.96
C HIS A 286 9.13 -29.20 13.64
N GLY A 287 9.22 -28.17 14.45
CA GLY A 287 10.09 -27.03 14.21
C GLY A 287 9.66 -26.17 13.00
N ARG A 288 8.34 -26.18 12.70
CA ARG A 288 7.71 -25.34 11.66
C ARG A 288 6.77 -24.35 12.32
N GLY A 289 6.79 -23.13 11.84
CA GLY A 289 5.88 -22.08 12.28
C GLY A 289 5.37 -21.25 11.10
N HIS A 290 4.25 -20.59 11.30
CA HIS A 290 3.69 -19.65 10.37
C HIS A 290 3.02 -18.54 11.14
N GLN A 291 3.32 -17.28 10.73
CA GLN A 291 2.69 -16.10 11.30
C GLN A 291 2.41 -15.09 10.21
N THR A 292 1.27 -14.44 10.32
CA THR A 292 0.86 -13.34 9.45
C THR A 292 0.94 -12.04 10.24
N PHE A 293 1.61 -11.05 9.68
CA PHE A 293 1.71 -9.70 10.22
C PHE A 293 1.00 -8.73 9.28
N VAL A 294 0.36 -7.72 9.85
CA VAL A 294 -0.29 -6.63 9.11
C VAL A 294 0.37 -5.33 9.54
N GLY A 295 0.89 -4.57 8.58
CA GLY A 295 1.63 -3.35 8.87
C GLY A 295 2.04 -2.60 7.61
N ARG A 296 3.08 -1.77 7.75
CA ARG A 296 3.76 -1.07 6.65
C ARG A 296 5.26 -1.30 6.82
N PHE A 297 5.77 -2.35 6.18
CA PHE A 297 7.05 -2.97 6.55
C PHE A 297 8.27 -2.27 5.98
N ASN A 298 8.12 -1.33 5.05
CA ASN A 298 9.22 -0.55 4.49
C ASN A 298 9.16 0.94 4.86
N GLU A 299 8.26 1.32 5.76
CA GLU A 299 8.22 2.69 6.25
C GLU A 299 9.21 2.93 7.39
N GLU A 300 9.65 4.18 7.46
CA GLU A 300 10.57 4.62 8.50
C GLU A 300 9.84 4.68 9.83
N THR A 301 10.15 3.76 10.71
CA THR A 301 9.61 3.76 12.06
C THR A 301 10.77 3.56 13.04
N PHE A 302 10.87 4.48 13.99
CA PHE A 302 12.08 4.59 14.83
C PHE A 302 11.90 3.93 16.18
N ILE A 303 12.50 2.76 16.36
CA ILE A 303 12.85 2.24 17.69
C ILE A 303 14.32 1.86 17.65
N VAL A 304 15.12 2.50 18.52
CA VAL A 304 16.51 2.15 18.70
C VAL A 304 16.61 1.17 19.86
N ALA A 305 17.03 -0.06 19.59
CA ALA A 305 17.37 -0.98 20.67
C ALA A 305 18.59 -0.45 21.43
N PRO A 306 18.53 -0.30 22.77
CA PRO A 306 19.64 0.21 23.54
C PRO A 306 20.94 -0.58 23.28
N GLY A 307 22.03 0.11 22.96
CA GLY A 307 23.35 -0.48 22.69
C GLY A 307 23.51 -1.13 21.32
N SER A 308 22.50 -1.09 20.43
CA SER A 308 22.61 -1.67 19.08
C SER A 308 23.16 -0.69 18.04
N ALA A 309 22.91 0.60 18.18
CA ALA A 309 23.50 1.68 17.40
C ALA A 309 23.32 3.03 18.11
N PRO A 310 24.13 4.07 17.81
CA PRO A 310 23.79 5.43 18.17
C PRO A 310 22.45 5.82 17.54
N ALA A 311 21.62 6.55 18.26
CA ALA A 311 20.38 7.08 17.68
C ALA A 311 20.73 8.08 16.58
N PRO A 312 20.34 7.84 15.33
CA PRO A 312 20.60 8.78 14.25
C PRO A 312 19.68 9.99 14.38
N GLN A 313 20.13 11.13 13.88
CA GLN A 313 19.25 12.27 13.71
C GLN A 313 18.31 12.02 12.52
N VAL A 314 17.01 11.98 12.78
CA VAL A 314 15.98 11.68 11.77
C VAL A 314 15.24 12.91 11.30
N HIS A 315 15.36 14.03 12.02
CA HIS A 315 14.74 15.31 11.64
C HIS A 315 15.79 16.39 11.42
N HIS A 316 15.60 17.18 10.37
CA HIS A 316 16.36 18.38 10.06
C HIS A 316 15.57 19.66 10.31
N ASN A 317 14.54 19.59 11.14
CA ASN A 317 13.68 20.72 11.48
C ASN A 317 14.07 21.36 12.81
N ALA A 318 13.25 22.33 13.28
CA ALA A 318 13.45 23.02 14.54
C ALA A 318 13.37 22.13 15.79
N PHE A 319 12.95 20.87 15.62
CA PHE A 319 12.80 19.89 16.71
C PHE A 319 13.63 18.64 16.39
N PRO A 320 14.97 18.72 16.41
CA PRO A 320 15.82 17.56 16.18
C PRO A 320 15.69 16.56 17.32
N ASP A 321 15.68 15.27 17.01
CA ASP A 321 15.54 14.18 17.99
C ASP A 321 16.71 14.13 18.95
N ALA A 322 17.92 14.43 18.45
CA ALA A 322 19.12 14.52 19.25
C ALA A 322 20.06 15.57 18.67
N GLN A 323 20.39 16.60 19.45
CA GLN A 323 21.24 17.71 19.00
C GLN A 323 22.67 17.28 18.61
N LEU A 324 23.14 16.18 19.15
CA LEU A 324 24.52 15.69 18.94
C LEU A 324 24.62 14.64 17.83
N ASN A 325 23.49 14.19 17.28
CA ASN A 325 23.53 13.24 16.18
C ASN A 325 23.85 13.96 14.87
N PRO A 326 24.74 13.40 14.05
CA PRO A 326 24.98 13.99 12.72
C PRO A 326 23.69 13.99 11.91
N PRO A 327 23.50 15.00 11.04
CA PRO A 327 22.37 14.98 10.10
C PRO A 327 22.40 13.69 9.28
N THR A 328 21.30 12.94 9.31
CA THR A 328 21.13 11.77 8.47
C THR A 328 19.95 11.99 7.55
N GLY A 329 20.00 11.36 6.37
CA GLY A 329 18.81 11.21 5.54
C GLY A 329 17.82 10.22 6.17
N PRO A 330 16.73 9.93 5.48
CA PRO A 330 15.79 8.89 5.90
C PRO A 330 16.50 7.57 6.16
N ILE A 331 16.13 6.88 7.25
CA ILE A 331 16.64 5.55 7.59
C ILE A 331 15.61 4.53 7.17
N HIS A 332 16.01 3.61 6.31
CA HIS A 332 15.14 2.59 5.79
C HIS A 332 15.42 1.25 6.47
N THR A 333 14.34 0.59 6.93
CA THR A 333 14.38 -0.75 7.52
C THR A 333 14.02 -1.78 6.46
N PHE A 334 14.91 -2.02 5.51
CA PHE A 334 14.62 -2.89 4.35
C PHE A 334 14.95 -4.37 4.58
N HIS A 335 15.35 -4.74 5.78
CA HIS A 335 15.73 -6.09 6.14
C HIS A 335 14.77 -6.72 7.14
N LEU A 336 14.84 -8.05 7.23
CA LEU A 336 14.08 -8.84 8.19
C LEU A 336 15.02 -9.71 9.00
N GLY A 337 14.70 -9.90 10.28
CA GLY A 337 15.39 -10.82 11.16
C GLY A 337 14.44 -11.49 12.15
N ILE A 338 14.81 -12.68 12.57
CA ILE A 338 14.08 -13.49 13.55
C ILE A 338 15.04 -13.86 14.67
N TRP A 339 14.67 -13.56 15.92
CA TRP A 339 15.45 -13.83 17.11
C TRP A 339 14.82 -14.90 17.97
N PHE A 340 15.62 -15.65 18.73
CA PHE A 340 15.08 -16.40 19.84
C PHE A 340 14.45 -15.44 20.85
N ASN A 341 13.26 -15.76 21.32
CA ASN A 341 12.57 -14.95 22.33
C ASN A 341 13.37 -14.87 23.66
N SER A 342 14.22 -15.85 23.93
CA SER A 342 15.12 -15.82 25.08
C SER A 342 16.50 -16.43 24.80
N PRO A 343 17.56 -16.01 25.54
CA PRO A 343 18.85 -16.66 25.49
C PRO A 343 18.80 -18.14 25.91
N ALA A 344 17.89 -18.48 26.81
CA ALA A 344 17.72 -19.86 27.29
C ALA A 344 17.21 -20.78 26.17
N ASP A 345 16.33 -20.29 25.30
CA ASP A 345 15.84 -21.06 24.15
C ASP A 345 16.92 -21.25 23.09
N ALA A 346 17.78 -20.26 22.89
CA ALA A 346 18.96 -20.39 22.05
C ALA A 346 19.89 -21.51 22.55
N VAL A 347 20.20 -21.52 23.86
CA VAL A 347 21.04 -22.55 24.48
C VAL A 347 20.42 -23.95 24.36
N LYS A 348 19.12 -24.12 24.58
CA LYS A 348 18.41 -25.38 24.37
C LYS A 348 18.51 -25.89 22.93
N ALA A 349 18.61 -24.98 21.98
CA ALA A 349 18.79 -25.27 20.56
C ALA A 349 20.25 -25.57 20.16
N GLY A 350 21.19 -25.59 21.12
CA GLY A 350 22.62 -25.75 20.87
C GLY A 350 23.28 -24.50 20.24
N CYS A 351 22.65 -23.35 20.38
CA CYS A 351 23.18 -22.06 19.94
C CYS A 351 23.80 -21.29 21.10
N PRO A 352 24.60 -20.22 20.82
CA PRO A 352 25.12 -19.34 21.87
C PRO A 352 24.02 -18.66 22.67
N GLY A 353 24.23 -18.54 23.98
CA GLY A 353 23.30 -17.88 24.90
C GLY A 353 23.53 -16.37 25.05
N ASP A 354 24.03 -15.72 24.01
CA ASP A 354 24.23 -14.28 24.03
C ASP A 354 22.88 -13.55 24.07
N VAL A 355 22.89 -12.44 24.81
CA VAL A 355 21.74 -11.57 24.97
C VAL A 355 21.71 -10.53 23.87
N THR A 356 20.57 -10.42 23.22
CA THR A 356 20.23 -9.23 22.41
C THR A 356 19.28 -8.37 23.24
N PRO A 357 19.66 -7.14 23.62
CA PRO A 357 18.76 -6.25 24.33
C PRO A 357 17.48 -6.02 23.52
N PHE A 358 16.33 -6.15 24.17
CA PHE A 358 15.04 -5.95 23.56
C PHE A 358 14.35 -4.68 24.13
N ASN A 359 13.05 -4.63 24.27
CA ASN A 359 12.32 -3.41 24.61
C ASN A 359 12.09 -3.16 26.11
N GLY A 360 12.77 -3.84 26.99
CA GLY A 360 12.64 -3.69 28.44
C GLY A 360 11.70 -4.68 29.12
N GLU A 361 10.88 -5.43 28.42
CA GLU A 361 10.07 -6.51 28.99
C GLU A 361 10.91 -7.78 29.18
N HIS A 362 11.71 -8.12 28.18
CA HIS A 362 12.64 -9.24 28.24
C HIS A 362 13.85 -9.00 27.32
N ASN A 363 14.85 -9.85 27.44
CA ASN A 363 15.99 -9.89 26.53
C ASN A 363 15.82 -11.06 25.56
N ALA A 364 15.95 -10.76 24.28
CA ALA A 364 16.01 -11.79 23.24
C ALA A 364 17.33 -12.57 23.28
N GLY A 365 17.33 -13.76 22.72
CA GLY A 365 18.55 -14.52 22.44
C GLY A 365 19.26 -14.01 21.19
N ILE A 366 20.04 -14.87 20.55
CA ILE A 366 20.70 -14.53 19.29
C ILE A 366 19.70 -14.45 18.15
N GLN A 367 20.05 -13.72 17.09
CA GLN A 367 19.34 -13.78 15.82
C GLN A 367 19.47 -15.20 15.24
N ALA A 368 18.35 -15.83 14.95
CA ALA A 368 18.27 -17.17 14.37
C ALA A 368 18.34 -17.10 12.83
N LEU A 369 17.47 -16.31 12.23
CA LEU A 369 17.36 -16.12 10.78
C LEU A 369 17.49 -14.65 10.40
N SER A 370 17.96 -14.39 9.19
CA SER A 370 18.23 -13.04 8.70
C SER A 370 18.15 -12.98 7.19
N SER A 371 17.81 -11.81 6.66
CA SER A 371 17.91 -11.49 5.23
C SER A 371 19.34 -11.12 4.80
N ARG A 372 20.38 -11.64 5.45
CA ARG A 372 21.80 -11.34 5.15
C ARG A 372 22.29 -11.87 3.80
N ASN A 373 21.50 -12.63 3.10
CA ASN A 373 21.71 -13.00 1.70
C ASN A 373 21.42 -11.85 0.72
N PHE A 374 20.98 -10.70 1.22
CA PHE A 374 20.84 -9.43 0.49
C PHE A 374 21.91 -8.44 0.97
N LEU A 375 22.30 -7.50 0.10
CA LEU A 375 23.24 -6.43 0.45
C LEU A 375 22.59 -5.44 1.45
N ASP A 376 23.36 -4.90 2.36
CA ASP A 376 22.88 -3.98 3.42
C ASP A 376 22.04 -2.80 2.88
N ALA A 377 22.41 -2.25 1.73
CA ALA A 377 21.66 -1.16 1.09
C ALA A 377 20.51 -1.64 0.18
N GLN A 378 20.31 -2.94 0.02
CA GLN A 378 19.36 -3.54 -0.93
C GLN A 378 18.55 -4.66 -0.30
N GLY A 379 18.07 -4.43 0.92
CA GLY A 379 17.23 -5.39 1.62
C GLY A 379 15.95 -5.74 0.86
N PRO A 380 15.37 -6.92 1.10
CA PRO A 380 14.25 -7.43 0.31
C PRO A 380 12.97 -6.59 0.43
N LEU A 381 12.84 -5.78 1.49
CA LEU A 381 11.70 -4.88 1.69
C LEU A 381 11.78 -3.60 0.84
N LEU A 382 12.94 -3.28 0.25
CA LEU A 382 13.11 -2.10 -0.62
C LEU A 382 12.05 -2.00 -1.73
N ASN A 383 11.59 -3.14 -2.23
CA ASN A 383 10.62 -3.23 -3.31
C ASN A 383 9.17 -3.41 -2.83
N VAL A 384 8.96 -3.51 -1.52
CA VAL A 384 7.64 -3.50 -0.91
C VAL A 384 7.24 -2.03 -0.82
N LYS A 385 6.15 -1.65 -1.49
CA LYS A 385 5.57 -0.31 -1.38
C LYS A 385 4.07 -0.49 -1.31
N PRO A 386 3.41 0.23 -0.40
CA PRO A 386 1.97 0.27 -0.37
C PRO A 386 1.41 0.73 -1.70
#